data_9b75d2e605c1af1ce23712f3ac003006
#
_entry.id   9b75d2e605c1af1ce23712f3ac003006
#
_cell.length_a   1.000
_cell.length_b   1.000
_cell.length_c   1.000
_cell.angle_alpha   90.00
_cell.angle_beta   90.00
_cell.angle_gamma   90.00
#
_symmetry.space_group_name_H-M   'P 1'
#
loop_
_entity.id
_entity.type
_entity.pdbx_description
1 polymer ?
#
loop_
_entity_poly.entity_id
_entity_poly.type
_entity_poly.pdbx_seq_one_letter_code
_entity_poly.pdbx_strand_id
1 'polypeptide(L)'
;MKKGILFRCRKTAAVVMAFAMTLSYLPQQGISAYAKDGSVASQSQVTVSSRECSGWYESAYVEWQPVDGAKSYNVYIKGETEADSAYKKLDDELIRQYPDYWRADAPGLKAGKYMFKVEAVTDSTTASMVTPAVEVMSYDRSGYGFVNGTSSGAYNEDGTLKDNAVVLYITEDTKDTVSLDVVTGSKGAVTSCTGLQAILYGFKKGKDSRPLDVRLVGNITDLKSMDKGDIVIDGCKNGITFEGIGEDATANGWGLRVKGSSNVEIRNLAYMNCDSNEGDDVGLQQDNDHVWVHNCDFFYGHAGSDADQKKGDGALDTKTSTYVTHSYNHFYDTGKSNLQGMKSETTSNYITYHHNWYDHADSRCPRIRTCTVHVYNNYYDGNSKYGIGATMGSSVFSENNYYRNCKFPMLMAGQGSDIKYAESSDGIFSGENGGVIKAYGNHIEGAKAAVTYQKDAAGFDFYEASSRDEVIDCSALKGGSKYSNFDTAADFYKYSVQSAEDAKDTVVKYAGR
;
A
#
# COMPACT_ATOMS: atom_id res chain seq x y z
N MET A 1 -3.82 31.80 -17.22
CA MET A 1 -3.43 30.87 -18.29
C MET A 1 -3.49 29.48 -17.66
N LYS A 2 -4.51 28.69 -18.03
CA LYS A 2 -4.74 27.35 -17.52
C LYS A 2 -3.77 26.39 -18.22
N LYS A 3 -2.83 25.78 -17.49
CA LYS A 3 -2.08 24.61 -17.98
C LYS A 3 -2.69 23.38 -17.29
N GLY A 4 -3.35 22.57 -18.10
CA GLY A 4 -3.85 21.28 -17.65
C GLY A 4 -2.68 20.35 -17.32
N ILE A 5 -2.79 19.68 -16.20
CA ILE A 5 -1.86 18.63 -15.75
C ILE A 5 -2.33 17.34 -16.43
N LEU A 6 -1.53 16.85 -17.35
CA LEU A 6 -1.70 15.51 -17.91
C LEU A 6 -1.25 14.48 -16.89
N PHE A 7 -2.17 13.65 -16.44
CA PHE A 7 -1.85 12.39 -15.78
C PHE A 7 -1.04 11.51 -16.74
N ARG A 8 0.18 11.16 -16.36
CA ARG A 8 0.97 10.18 -17.08
C ARG A 8 0.52 8.78 -16.66
N CYS A 9 -0.36 8.19 -17.47
CA CYS A 9 -0.51 6.73 -17.49
C CYS A 9 0.86 6.07 -17.68
N ARG A 10 1.19 5.08 -16.87
CA ARG A 10 2.36 4.21 -17.03
C ARG A 10 2.25 3.55 -18.41
N LYS A 11 3.10 3.96 -19.35
CA LYS A 11 3.22 3.30 -20.65
C LYS A 11 4.09 2.06 -20.47
N THR A 12 3.48 0.90 -20.51
CA THR A 12 4.17 -0.36 -20.79
C THR A 12 4.77 -0.25 -22.19
N ALA A 13 6.08 -0.34 -22.31
CA ALA A 13 6.77 -0.38 -23.58
C ALA A 13 6.61 -1.79 -24.18
N ALA A 14 5.60 -1.97 -25.03
CA ALA A 14 5.49 -3.15 -25.88
C ALA A 14 6.46 -2.99 -27.05
N VAL A 15 7.44 -3.87 -27.14
CA VAL A 15 8.30 -4.01 -28.32
C VAL A 15 7.45 -4.61 -29.45
N VAL A 16 7.09 -3.79 -30.42
CA VAL A 16 6.43 -4.24 -31.65
C VAL A 16 7.50 -4.72 -32.62
N MET A 17 7.63 -6.03 -32.81
CA MET A 17 8.29 -6.61 -33.98
C MET A 17 7.36 -6.53 -35.18
N ALA A 18 7.69 -5.68 -36.11
CA ALA A 18 7.01 -5.60 -37.39
C ALA A 18 7.43 -6.79 -38.27
N PHE A 19 6.51 -7.70 -38.55
CA PHE A 19 6.62 -8.66 -39.66
C PHE A 19 5.94 -8.07 -40.89
N ALA A 20 6.73 -7.80 -41.91
CA ALA A 20 6.25 -7.43 -43.24
C ALA A 20 5.72 -8.68 -43.97
N MET A 21 4.40 -8.76 -44.17
CA MET A 21 3.82 -9.72 -45.13
C MET A 21 3.57 -9.04 -46.46
N THR A 22 4.24 -9.55 -47.49
CA THR A 22 4.01 -9.20 -48.88
C THR A 22 2.71 -9.80 -49.40
N LEU A 23 1.76 -8.96 -49.81
CA LEU A 23 0.55 -9.39 -50.53
C LEU A 23 0.89 -9.65 -51.99
N SER A 24 0.68 -10.87 -52.46
CA SER A 24 0.63 -11.20 -53.90
C SER A 24 -0.81 -11.10 -54.42
N TYR A 25 -1.01 -10.24 -55.43
CA TYR A 25 -2.26 -10.11 -56.19
C TYR A 25 -2.44 -11.28 -57.15
N LEU A 26 -3.65 -11.89 -57.18
CA LEU A 26 -4.15 -12.69 -58.29
C LEU A 26 -5.51 -12.14 -58.75
N PRO A 27 -5.80 -12.13 -60.06
CA PRO A 27 -6.96 -11.45 -60.60
C PRO A 27 -8.24 -12.29 -60.50
N GLN A 28 -9.34 -11.65 -60.16
CA GLN A 28 -10.70 -12.19 -60.18
C GLN A 28 -11.23 -12.34 -61.62
N GLN A 29 -11.75 -13.53 -61.92
CA GLN A 29 -12.71 -13.71 -63.01
C GLN A 29 -14.11 -13.91 -62.45
N GLY A 30 -15.04 -13.12 -62.93
CA GLY A 30 -16.41 -13.10 -62.51
C GLY A 30 -17.25 -14.25 -63.07
N ILE A 31 -18.15 -14.76 -62.23
CA ILE A 31 -19.33 -15.53 -62.65
C ILE A 31 -20.55 -14.92 -61.97
N SER A 32 -21.46 -14.41 -62.80
CA SER A 32 -22.76 -13.92 -62.37
C SER A 32 -23.71 -15.10 -62.17
N ALA A 33 -24.28 -15.25 -61.00
CA ALA A 33 -25.44 -16.11 -60.77
C ALA A 33 -26.45 -15.33 -59.91
N TYR A 34 -27.61 -15.13 -60.47
CA TYR A 34 -28.80 -14.64 -59.78
C TYR A 34 -29.22 -15.64 -58.73
N ALA A 35 -29.28 -15.25 -57.46
CA ALA A 35 -29.97 -15.99 -56.41
C ALA A 35 -30.89 -15.04 -55.62
N LYS A 36 -32.07 -15.53 -55.44
CA LYS A 36 -33.25 -14.93 -54.85
C LYS A 36 -33.00 -14.35 -53.47
N ASP A 37 -33.66 -13.22 -53.27
CA ASP A 37 -33.93 -12.54 -52.01
C ASP A 37 -34.40 -13.50 -50.91
N GLY A 38 -33.65 -13.52 -49.84
CA GLY A 38 -33.98 -14.11 -48.58
C GLY A 38 -33.09 -13.41 -47.54
N SER A 39 -33.49 -12.18 -47.15
CA SER A 39 -32.85 -11.49 -46.06
C SER A 39 -33.14 -12.20 -44.75
N VAL A 40 -32.29 -13.15 -44.40
CA VAL A 40 -32.10 -13.52 -43.00
C VAL A 40 -31.31 -12.37 -42.38
N ALA A 41 -31.99 -11.53 -41.60
CA ALA A 41 -31.31 -10.59 -40.75
C ALA A 41 -30.28 -11.38 -39.94
N SER A 42 -29.01 -11.17 -40.21
CA SER A 42 -27.94 -11.68 -39.38
C SER A 42 -28.16 -11.03 -38.00
N GLN A 43 -28.67 -11.79 -37.05
CA GLN A 43 -28.59 -11.41 -35.65
C GLN A 43 -27.09 -11.19 -35.38
N SER A 44 -26.70 -9.93 -35.20
CA SER A 44 -25.37 -9.60 -34.74
C SER A 44 -25.16 -10.36 -33.44
N GLN A 45 -24.26 -11.34 -33.47
CA GLN A 45 -23.92 -12.13 -32.30
C GLN A 45 -23.32 -11.16 -31.27
N VAL A 46 -24.03 -10.93 -30.17
CA VAL A 46 -23.53 -10.11 -29.07
C VAL A 46 -22.32 -10.84 -28.49
N THR A 47 -21.17 -10.18 -28.46
CA THR A 47 -19.91 -10.74 -27.95
C THR A 47 -19.37 -9.84 -26.84
N VAL A 48 -18.80 -10.45 -25.80
CA VAL A 48 -18.02 -9.73 -24.78
C VAL A 48 -16.56 -9.76 -25.23
N SER A 49 -15.94 -8.59 -25.35
CA SER A 49 -14.54 -8.43 -25.77
C SER A 49 -13.67 -8.06 -24.60
N SER A 50 -12.70 -8.91 -24.25
CA SER A 50 -11.69 -8.62 -23.23
C SER A 50 -10.83 -7.44 -23.66
N ARG A 51 -10.52 -6.57 -22.70
CA ARG A 51 -9.55 -5.50 -22.84
C ARG A 51 -8.23 -5.88 -22.16
N GLU A 52 -8.30 -6.19 -20.86
CA GLU A 52 -7.16 -6.59 -20.05
C GLU A 52 -7.59 -7.62 -19.01
N CYS A 53 -6.68 -8.48 -18.59
CA CYS A 53 -6.87 -9.40 -17.50
C CYS A 53 -5.50 -9.67 -16.86
N SER A 54 -5.39 -9.46 -15.56
CA SER A 54 -4.12 -9.64 -14.85
C SER A 54 -4.31 -10.15 -13.43
N GLY A 55 -3.32 -10.87 -12.93
CA GLY A 55 -3.20 -11.19 -11.53
C GLY A 55 -2.29 -10.18 -10.82
N TRP A 56 -2.49 -10.06 -9.53
CA TRP A 56 -1.73 -9.23 -8.61
C TRP A 56 -1.43 -10.00 -7.32
N TYR A 57 -1.06 -9.32 -6.27
CA TYR A 57 -0.94 -9.93 -4.95
C TYR A 57 -2.32 -10.25 -4.38
N GLU A 58 -2.60 -11.52 -4.14
CA GLU A 58 -3.84 -12.06 -3.55
C GLU A 58 -5.14 -11.52 -4.18
N SER A 59 -5.04 -11.07 -5.42
CA SER A 59 -6.14 -10.51 -6.20
C SER A 59 -5.90 -10.69 -7.70
N ALA A 60 -6.98 -10.54 -8.48
CA ALA A 60 -6.93 -10.50 -9.93
C ALA A 60 -8.04 -9.58 -10.44
N TYR A 61 -7.92 -9.13 -11.69
CA TYR A 61 -8.96 -8.34 -12.33
C TYR A 61 -9.16 -8.71 -13.78
N VAL A 62 -10.32 -8.34 -14.31
CA VAL A 62 -10.65 -8.44 -15.72
C VAL A 62 -11.34 -7.16 -16.19
N GLU A 63 -10.94 -6.67 -17.37
CA GLU A 63 -11.53 -5.51 -18.04
C GLU A 63 -12.15 -5.93 -19.37
N TRP A 64 -13.28 -5.30 -19.74
CA TRP A 64 -13.93 -5.57 -21.01
C TRP A 64 -14.62 -4.32 -21.58
N GLN A 65 -14.86 -4.36 -22.91
CA GLN A 65 -15.58 -3.29 -23.58
C GLN A 65 -17.07 -3.38 -23.26
N PRO A 66 -17.76 -2.23 -23.11
CA PRO A 66 -19.21 -2.21 -22.98
C PRO A 66 -19.90 -2.99 -24.11
N VAL A 67 -20.91 -3.76 -23.75
CA VAL A 67 -21.71 -4.55 -24.71
C VAL A 67 -23.01 -3.82 -24.99
N ASP A 68 -23.32 -3.59 -26.26
CA ASP A 68 -24.54 -2.90 -26.66
C ASP A 68 -25.79 -3.64 -26.16
N GLY A 69 -26.67 -2.90 -25.49
CA GLY A 69 -27.90 -3.45 -24.91
C GLY A 69 -27.70 -4.28 -23.65
N ALA A 70 -26.50 -4.36 -23.10
CA ALA A 70 -26.30 -4.97 -21.79
C ALA A 70 -26.91 -4.13 -20.67
N LYS A 71 -27.70 -4.78 -19.81
CA LYS A 71 -28.31 -4.17 -18.62
C LYS A 71 -27.47 -4.34 -17.37
N SER A 72 -26.71 -5.44 -17.31
CA SER A 72 -25.82 -5.78 -16.21
C SER A 72 -24.80 -6.80 -16.67
N TYR A 73 -23.83 -7.04 -15.82
CA TYR A 73 -22.83 -8.10 -16.02
C TYR A 73 -22.81 -9.02 -14.79
N ASN A 74 -22.64 -10.32 -15.03
CA ASN A 74 -22.22 -11.25 -14.01
C ASN A 74 -20.78 -11.67 -14.27
N VAL A 75 -19.94 -11.62 -13.24
CA VAL A 75 -18.54 -12.03 -13.35
C VAL A 75 -18.28 -13.17 -12.38
N TYR A 76 -17.58 -14.15 -12.85
CA TYR A 76 -17.24 -15.35 -12.09
C TYR A 76 -15.75 -15.61 -12.19
N ILE A 77 -15.20 -16.25 -11.17
CA ILE A 77 -13.80 -16.65 -11.10
C ILE A 77 -13.67 -18.11 -10.63
N LYS A 78 -12.68 -18.83 -11.15
CA LYS A 78 -12.28 -20.15 -10.67
C LYS A 78 -10.78 -20.37 -10.81
N GLY A 79 -10.22 -21.35 -10.11
CA GLY A 79 -8.87 -21.84 -10.37
C GLY A 79 -8.75 -22.44 -11.78
N GLU A 80 -7.60 -22.27 -12.43
CA GLU A 80 -7.37 -22.74 -13.81
C GLU A 80 -7.72 -24.20 -14.01
N THR A 81 -7.31 -25.06 -13.07
CA THR A 81 -7.48 -26.53 -13.17
C THR A 81 -8.79 -27.04 -12.59
N GLU A 82 -9.61 -26.19 -12.02
CA GLU A 82 -10.90 -26.56 -11.45
C GLU A 82 -11.95 -26.79 -12.55
N ALA A 83 -12.95 -27.61 -12.26
CA ALA A 83 -14.08 -27.83 -13.16
C ALA A 83 -14.93 -26.55 -13.33
N ASP A 84 -15.67 -26.43 -14.42
CA ASP A 84 -16.53 -25.24 -14.67
C ASP A 84 -17.63 -25.04 -13.61
N SER A 85 -18.02 -26.11 -12.92
CA SER A 85 -18.94 -26.02 -11.78
C SER A 85 -18.35 -25.28 -10.56
N ALA A 86 -17.05 -25.07 -10.53
CA ALA A 86 -16.34 -24.33 -9.47
C ALA A 86 -16.34 -22.80 -9.65
N TYR A 87 -16.87 -22.28 -10.77
CA TYR A 87 -17.00 -20.84 -10.94
C TYR A 87 -17.83 -20.22 -9.80
N LYS A 88 -17.22 -19.30 -9.07
CA LYS A 88 -17.87 -18.50 -8.02
C LYS A 88 -18.21 -17.12 -8.57
N LYS A 89 -19.45 -16.70 -8.41
CA LYS A 89 -19.86 -15.33 -8.76
C LYS A 89 -19.18 -14.34 -7.84
N LEU A 90 -18.67 -13.24 -8.40
CA LEU A 90 -18.21 -12.08 -7.63
C LEU A 90 -19.39 -11.25 -7.16
N ASP A 91 -19.21 -10.52 -6.06
CA ASP A 91 -20.17 -9.56 -5.57
C ASP A 91 -20.39 -8.44 -6.60
N ASP A 92 -21.60 -7.94 -6.71
CA ASP A 92 -21.94 -6.96 -7.74
C ASP A 92 -21.20 -5.62 -7.53
N GLU A 93 -20.82 -5.30 -6.28
CA GLU A 93 -20.02 -4.11 -5.92
C GLU A 93 -18.58 -4.16 -6.46
N LEU A 94 -18.09 -5.33 -6.80
CA LEU A 94 -16.78 -5.52 -7.41
C LEU A 94 -16.79 -5.30 -8.93
N ILE A 95 -17.99 -5.15 -9.54
CA ILE A 95 -18.17 -4.98 -10.97
C ILE A 95 -18.51 -3.51 -11.25
N ARG A 96 -17.58 -2.79 -11.89
CA ARG A 96 -17.68 -1.34 -12.01
C ARG A 96 -17.51 -0.84 -13.43
N GLN A 97 -18.24 0.23 -13.74
CA GLN A 97 -18.13 0.97 -14.99
C GLN A 97 -17.11 2.10 -14.83
N TYR A 98 -16.11 2.10 -15.70
CA TYR A 98 -15.20 3.22 -15.94
C TYR A 98 -15.63 4.00 -17.19
N PRO A 99 -15.06 5.16 -17.50
CA PRO A 99 -15.52 5.96 -18.63
C PRO A 99 -15.58 5.21 -19.98
N ASP A 100 -14.61 4.33 -20.24
CA ASP A 100 -14.47 3.66 -21.55
C ASP A 100 -14.54 2.13 -21.46
N TYR A 101 -14.70 1.55 -20.27
CA TYR A 101 -14.67 0.09 -20.06
C TYR A 101 -15.40 -0.31 -18.77
N TRP A 102 -15.59 -1.60 -18.62
CA TRP A 102 -16.01 -2.24 -17.37
C TRP A 102 -14.84 -3.03 -16.78
N ARG A 103 -14.81 -3.11 -15.48
CA ARG A 103 -13.80 -3.86 -14.71
C ARG A 103 -14.46 -4.61 -13.57
N ALA A 104 -13.94 -5.80 -13.30
CA ALA A 104 -14.25 -6.54 -12.09
C ALA A 104 -12.95 -6.95 -11.39
N ASP A 105 -12.90 -6.71 -10.10
CA ASP A 105 -11.79 -7.06 -9.22
C ASP A 105 -12.18 -8.25 -8.33
N ALA A 106 -11.27 -9.19 -8.16
CA ALA A 106 -11.45 -10.35 -7.30
C ALA A 106 -10.38 -10.37 -6.21
N PRO A 107 -10.62 -9.74 -5.04
CA PRO A 107 -9.71 -9.80 -3.89
C PRO A 107 -9.86 -11.11 -3.12
N GLY A 108 -8.90 -11.41 -2.25
CA GLY A 108 -8.96 -12.57 -1.35
C GLY A 108 -8.68 -13.89 -2.05
N LEU A 109 -7.76 -13.90 -3.00
CA LEU A 109 -7.33 -15.07 -3.72
C LEU A 109 -6.04 -15.65 -3.12
N LYS A 110 -5.99 -16.95 -2.98
CA LYS A 110 -4.74 -17.66 -2.71
C LYS A 110 -3.81 -17.58 -3.93
N ALA A 111 -2.50 -17.60 -3.72
CA ALA A 111 -1.54 -17.68 -4.83
C ALA A 111 -1.83 -18.87 -5.73
N GLY A 112 -1.86 -18.64 -7.03
CA GLY A 112 -2.20 -19.64 -8.03
C GLY A 112 -2.66 -19.03 -9.35
N LYS A 113 -3.20 -19.84 -10.24
CA LYS A 113 -3.70 -19.39 -11.53
C LYS A 113 -5.22 -19.43 -11.58
N TYR A 114 -5.82 -18.37 -12.11
CA TYR A 114 -7.27 -18.15 -12.12
C TYR A 114 -7.77 -17.72 -13.51
N MET A 115 -9.03 -18.01 -13.78
CA MET A 115 -9.73 -17.62 -15.00
C MET A 115 -11.02 -16.91 -14.64
N PHE A 116 -11.35 -15.86 -15.38
CA PHE A 116 -12.64 -15.18 -15.26
C PHE A 116 -13.61 -15.66 -16.33
N LYS A 117 -14.89 -15.62 -16.00
CA LYS A 117 -16.00 -15.70 -16.94
C LYS A 117 -16.85 -14.44 -16.78
N VAL A 118 -17.03 -13.68 -17.84
CA VAL A 118 -17.87 -12.47 -17.88
C VAL A 118 -19.09 -12.76 -18.72
N GLU A 119 -20.28 -12.49 -18.19
CA GLU A 119 -21.57 -12.65 -18.85
C GLU A 119 -22.28 -11.30 -18.94
N ALA A 120 -22.55 -10.84 -20.16
CA ALA A 120 -23.38 -9.66 -20.41
C ALA A 120 -24.86 -10.10 -20.48
N VAL A 121 -25.70 -9.51 -19.64
CA VAL A 121 -27.14 -9.80 -19.57
C VAL A 121 -27.90 -8.75 -20.40
N THR A 122 -28.56 -9.22 -21.47
CA THR A 122 -29.42 -8.37 -22.31
C THR A 122 -30.88 -8.84 -22.22
N ASP A 123 -31.82 -8.15 -22.86
CA ASP A 123 -33.26 -8.55 -22.84
C ASP A 123 -33.52 -9.90 -23.53
N SER A 124 -32.71 -10.28 -24.49
CA SER A 124 -32.99 -11.41 -25.36
C SER A 124 -31.93 -12.51 -25.36
N THR A 125 -30.70 -12.19 -24.94
CA THR A 125 -29.58 -13.14 -25.01
C THR A 125 -28.58 -12.90 -23.87
N THR A 126 -27.80 -13.91 -23.55
CA THR A 126 -26.61 -13.78 -22.70
C THR A 126 -25.38 -14.06 -23.56
N ALA A 127 -24.51 -13.07 -23.66
CA ALA A 127 -23.20 -13.25 -24.27
C ALA A 127 -22.15 -13.47 -23.17
N SER A 128 -21.19 -14.33 -23.40
CA SER A 128 -20.15 -14.60 -22.41
C SER A 128 -18.76 -14.68 -23.04
N MET A 129 -17.75 -14.40 -22.25
CA MET A 129 -16.35 -14.68 -22.54
C MET A 129 -15.70 -15.38 -21.35
N VAL A 130 -14.63 -16.14 -21.63
CA VAL A 130 -13.73 -16.71 -20.63
C VAL A 130 -12.32 -16.20 -20.94
N THR A 131 -11.62 -15.74 -19.90
CA THR A 131 -10.27 -15.21 -20.06
C THR A 131 -9.22 -16.33 -20.11
N PRO A 132 -8.02 -16.07 -20.64
CA PRO A 132 -6.83 -16.85 -20.29
C PRO A 132 -6.62 -16.85 -18.78
N ALA A 133 -5.84 -17.82 -18.29
CA ALA A 133 -5.46 -17.86 -16.89
C ALA A 133 -4.46 -16.73 -16.56
N VAL A 134 -4.66 -16.11 -15.39
CA VAL A 134 -3.75 -15.12 -14.82
C VAL A 134 -3.13 -15.64 -13.54
N GLU A 135 -1.89 -15.22 -13.25
CA GLU A 135 -1.15 -15.66 -12.07
C GLU A 135 -1.32 -14.68 -10.92
N VAL A 136 -1.78 -15.19 -9.78
CA VAL A 136 -1.92 -14.48 -8.50
C VAL A 136 -0.74 -14.82 -7.61
N MET A 137 -0.09 -13.82 -7.03
CA MET A 137 1.05 -13.94 -6.12
C MET A 137 0.61 -13.80 -4.67
N SER A 138 1.41 -14.31 -3.73
CA SER A 138 1.23 -14.00 -2.30
C SER A 138 1.88 -12.69 -1.93
N TYR A 139 1.30 -11.96 -1.00
CA TYR A 139 1.99 -10.86 -0.32
C TYR A 139 3.18 -11.36 0.50
N ASP A 140 4.19 -10.53 0.65
CA ASP A 140 5.33 -10.76 1.53
C ASP A 140 4.97 -10.39 2.98
N ARG A 141 4.71 -11.39 3.80
CA ARG A 141 4.40 -11.27 5.23
C ARG A 141 5.66 -11.31 6.10
N SER A 142 6.72 -10.65 5.66
CA SER A 142 7.93 -10.45 6.46
C SER A 142 7.77 -9.25 7.40
N GLY A 143 8.58 -9.24 8.45
CA GLY A 143 8.68 -8.10 9.36
C GLY A 143 8.05 -8.32 10.73
N TYR A 144 8.24 -7.32 11.57
CA TYR A 144 7.79 -7.39 12.96
C TYR A 144 6.28 -7.53 13.12
N GLY A 145 5.47 -7.08 12.17
CA GLY A 145 4.01 -7.25 12.20
C GLY A 145 3.54 -8.70 12.25
N PHE A 146 4.44 -9.65 12.01
CA PHE A 146 4.14 -11.09 12.00
C PHE A 146 4.91 -11.89 13.06
N VAL A 147 5.59 -11.22 13.99
CA VAL A 147 6.33 -11.85 15.08
C VAL A 147 5.40 -12.09 16.27
N ASN A 148 5.23 -13.33 16.68
CA ASN A 148 4.38 -13.74 17.81
C ASN A 148 2.89 -13.35 17.65
N GLY A 149 2.42 -13.13 16.43
CA GLY A 149 1.05 -12.73 16.12
C GLY A 149 0.84 -12.59 14.62
N THR A 150 -0.24 -11.93 14.23
CA THR A 150 -0.56 -11.66 12.83
C THR A 150 -1.13 -10.25 12.64
N SER A 151 -0.83 -9.65 11.50
CA SER A 151 -1.39 -8.37 11.03
C SER A 151 -2.27 -8.55 9.80
N SER A 152 -2.72 -9.77 9.49
CA SER A 152 -3.48 -10.08 8.26
C SER A 152 -4.97 -9.68 8.34
N GLY A 153 -5.39 -8.99 9.39
CA GLY A 153 -6.74 -8.45 9.51
C GLY A 153 -7.84 -9.49 9.34
N ALA A 154 -8.70 -9.28 8.37
CA ALA A 154 -9.81 -10.17 8.02
C ALA A 154 -9.40 -11.37 7.14
N TYR A 155 -8.13 -11.45 6.75
CA TYR A 155 -7.62 -12.48 5.86
C TYR A 155 -6.81 -13.56 6.59
N ASN A 156 -6.75 -14.75 5.99
CA ASN A 156 -5.86 -15.83 6.35
C ASN A 156 -4.44 -15.56 5.82
N GLU A 157 -3.46 -16.31 6.30
CA GLU A 157 -2.06 -16.17 5.84
C GLU A 157 -1.86 -16.54 4.36
N ASP A 158 -2.78 -17.33 3.78
CA ASP A 158 -2.76 -17.69 2.36
C ASP A 158 -3.48 -16.69 1.45
N GLY A 159 -3.93 -15.56 1.99
CA GLY A 159 -4.60 -14.49 1.26
C GLY A 159 -6.11 -14.66 1.11
N THR A 160 -6.69 -15.76 1.55
CA THR A 160 -8.14 -15.96 1.49
C THR A 160 -8.86 -15.23 2.62
N LEU A 161 -10.06 -14.72 2.34
CA LEU A 161 -10.90 -14.12 3.38
C LEU A 161 -11.28 -15.18 4.43
N LYS A 162 -11.30 -14.82 5.70
CA LYS A 162 -11.76 -15.72 6.79
C LYS A 162 -13.24 -16.02 6.64
N ASP A 163 -13.64 -17.26 6.87
CA ASP A 163 -15.01 -17.76 6.62
C ASP A 163 -16.10 -16.94 7.33
N ASN A 164 -15.80 -16.36 8.49
CA ASN A 164 -16.76 -15.58 9.28
C ASN A 164 -16.53 -14.06 9.19
N ALA A 165 -15.70 -13.60 8.26
CA ALA A 165 -15.46 -12.18 8.07
C ALA A 165 -16.71 -11.49 7.51
N VAL A 166 -16.96 -10.28 8.02
CA VAL A 166 -17.97 -9.38 7.47
C VAL A 166 -17.32 -8.47 6.44
N VAL A 167 -17.89 -8.39 5.26
CA VAL A 167 -17.44 -7.49 4.19
C VAL A 167 -18.37 -6.29 4.11
N LEU A 168 -17.80 -5.09 4.09
CA LEU A 168 -18.50 -3.82 3.88
C LEU A 168 -17.97 -3.14 2.63
N TYR A 169 -18.84 -2.85 1.68
CA TYR A 169 -18.51 -2.03 0.53
C TYR A 169 -18.88 -0.57 0.79
N ILE A 170 -17.88 0.31 0.70
CA ILE A 170 -18.00 1.74 0.94
C ILE A 170 -17.74 2.45 -0.38
N THR A 171 -18.79 3.05 -0.93
CA THR A 171 -18.75 3.92 -2.10
C THR A 171 -19.04 5.36 -1.70
N GLU A 172 -18.83 6.32 -2.59
CA GLU A 172 -19.22 7.72 -2.37
C GLU A 172 -20.71 7.84 -2.02
N ASP A 173 -21.58 6.98 -2.58
CA ASP A 173 -23.03 7.01 -2.34
C ASP A 173 -23.43 6.32 -1.03
N THR A 174 -22.67 5.29 -0.60
CA THR A 174 -23.05 4.44 0.55
C THR A 174 -22.32 4.77 1.85
N LYS A 175 -21.26 5.55 1.80
CA LYS A 175 -20.37 5.87 2.94
C LYS A 175 -21.07 6.27 4.25
N ASP A 176 -22.19 7.00 4.15
CA ASP A 176 -22.96 7.49 5.29
C ASP A 176 -24.22 6.67 5.59
N THR A 177 -24.60 5.75 4.71
CA THR A 177 -25.88 5.01 4.79
C THR A 177 -25.70 3.51 4.96
N VAL A 178 -24.52 2.97 4.73
CA VAL A 178 -24.19 1.56 4.98
C VAL A 178 -24.55 1.20 6.42
N SER A 179 -25.20 0.06 6.63
CA SER A 179 -25.63 -0.38 7.96
C SER A 179 -25.19 -1.80 8.24
N LEU A 180 -24.84 -2.06 9.49
CA LEU A 180 -24.47 -3.38 9.99
C LEU A 180 -24.98 -3.58 11.41
N ASP A 181 -25.52 -4.76 11.67
CA ASP A 181 -25.81 -5.22 13.01
C ASP A 181 -24.55 -5.76 13.67
N VAL A 182 -24.12 -5.12 14.75
CA VAL A 182 -22.87 -5.40 15.48
C VAL A 182 -23.16 -5.83 16.91
N VAL A 183 -22.48 -6.86 17.39
CA VAL A 183 -22.56 -7.28 18.80
C VAL A 183 -21.78 -6.28 19.66
N THR A 184 -22.50 -5.43 20.38
CA THR A 184 -21.90 -4.39 21.23
C THR A 184 -21.98 -4.70 22.73
N GLY A 185 -22.83 -5.61 23.12
CA GLY A 185 -23.10 -5.96 24.52
C GLY A 185 -22.44 -7.26 24.98
N SER A 186 -22.08 -7.31 26.27
CA SER A 186 -21.42 -8.48 26.88
C SER A 186 -22.26 -9.77 26.91
N LYS A 187 -23.57 -9.67 26.68
CA LYS A 187 -24.50 -10.81 26.62
C LYS A 187 -25.01 -11.05 25.21
N GLY A 188 -24.25 -10.62 24.19
CA GLY A 188 -24.65 -10.74 22.78
C GLY A 188 -25.71 -9.73 22.34
N ALA A 189 -25.90 -8.63 23.07
CA ALA A 189 -26.78 -7.56 22.61
C ALA A 189 -26.26 -6.93 21.33
N VAL A 190 -27.13 -6.79 20.36
CA VAL A 190 -26.84 -6.28 19.02
C VAL A 190 -27.30 -4.83 18.90
N THR A 191 -26.50 -4.03 18.22
CA THR A 191 -26.82 -2.63 17.86
C THR A 191 -26.75 -2.50 16.34
N SER A 192 -27.77 -1.94 15.73
CA SER A 192 -27.73 -1.57 14.32
C SER A 192 -26.94 -0.26 14.17
N CYS A 193 -25.78 -0.35 13.53
CA CYS A 193 -24.86 0.78 13.31
C CYS A 193 -25.01 1.27 11.88
N THR A 194 -25.16 2.58 11.68
CA THR A 194 -25.30 3.19 10.35
C THR A 194 -24.19 4.22 10.11
N GLY A 195 -23.53 4.11 8.97
CA GLY A 195 -22.35 4.86 8.58
C GLY A 195 -21.04 4.20 9.05
N LEU A 196 -19.98 4.36 8.27
CA LEU A 196 -18.69 3.67 8.48
C LEU A 196 -18.17 3.86 9.92
N GLN A 197 -18.10 5.10 10.42
CA GLN A 197 -17.56 5.36 11.75
C GLN A 197 -18.38 4.71 12.87
N ALA A 198 -19.71 4.69 12.76
CA ALA A 198 -20.57 4.06 13.76
C ALA A 198 -20.37 2.53 13.79
N ILE A 199 -20.18 1.91 12.62
CA ILE A 199 -19.89 0.49 12.50
C ILE A 199 -18.53 0.18 13.17
N LEU A 200 -17.47 0.93 12.87
CA LEU A 200 -16.15 0.74 13.48
C LEU A 200 -16.20 0.91 15.01
N TYR A 201 -16.97 1.86 15.53
CA TYR A 201 -17.20 2.00 16.96
C TYR A 201 -18.00 0.84 17.56
N GLY A 202 -18.86 0.20 16.78
CA GLY A 202 -19.54 -1.04 17.18
C GLY A 202 -18.56 -2.18 17.47
N PHE A 203 -17.50 -2.30 16.67
CA PHE A 203 -16.43 -3.29 16.88
C PHE A 203 -15.47 -2.94 18.02
N LYS A 204 -15.53 -1.74 18.57
CA LYS A 204 -14.70 -1.32 19.70
C LYS A 204 -14.84 -2.28 20.88
N LYS A 205 -13.73 -2.65 21.51
CA LYS A 205 -13.66 -3.59 22.64
C LYS A 205 -13.90 -5.06 22.26
N GLY A 206 -13.94 -5.41 20.98
CA GLY A 206 -13.95 -6.80 20.52
C GLY A 206 -15.14 -7.64 21.02
N LYS A 207 -16.32 -7.05 21.20
CA LYS A 207 -17.54 -7.81 21.55
C LYS A 207 -18.08 -8.61 20.38
N ASP A 208 -18.03 -8.04 19.19
CA ASP A 208 -18.21 -8.77 17.95
C ASP A 208 -16.92 -9.49 17.62
N SER A 209 -16.99 -10.81 17.52
CA SER A 209 -15.81 -11.65 17.25
C SER A 209 -15.53 -11.84 15.76
N ARG A 210 -16.41 -11.35 14.89
CA ARG A 210 -16.22 -11.45 13.45
C ARG A 210 -15.07 -10.54 13.03
N PRO A 211 -14.14 -10.98 12.17
CA PRO A 211 -13.26 -10.08 11.45
C PRO A 211 -14.06 -9.15 10.54
N LEU A 212 -13.56 -7.96 10.30
CA LEU A 212 -14.21 -6.96 9.46
C LEU A 212 -13.29 -6.58 8.30
N ASP A 213 -13.82 -6.71 7.08
CA ASP A 213 -13.17 -6.26 5.85
C ASP A 213 -13.93 -5.05 5.30
N VAL A 214 -13.29 -3.88 5.34
CA VAL A 214 -13.83 -2.61 4.84
C VAL A 214 -13.23 -2.32 3.48
N ARG A 215 -14.02 -2.43 2.43
CA ARG A 215 -13.64 -2.25 1.03
C ARG A 215 -14.06 -0.89 0.51
N LEU A 216 -13.10 0.00 0.31
CA LEU A 216 -13.33 1.28 -0.34
C LEU A 216 -13.36 1.09 -1.87
N VAL A 217 -14.39 1.64 -2.50
CA VAL A 217 -14.61 1.55 -3.94
C VAL A 217 -14.68 2.95 -4.53
N GLY A 218 -13.69 3.32 -5.31
CA GLY A 218 -13.55 4.63 -5.92
C GLY A 218 -13.09 5.74 -4.96
N ASN A 219 -13.32 6.99 -5.33
CA ASN A 219 -12.89 8.16 -4.57
C ASN A 219 -13.94 8.53 -3.51
N ILE A 220 -13.57 8.44 -2.24
CA ILE A 220 -14.43 8.70 -1.09
C ILE A 220 -14.07 10.05 -0.46
N THR A 221 -15.03 10.97 -0.48
CA THR A 221 -14.91 12.31 0.08
C THR A 221 -15.87 12.53 1.26
N ASP A 222 -15.72 13.58 2.00
CA ASP A 222 -16.72 14.20 2.92
C ASP A 222 -17.63 13.23 3.71
N LEU A 223 -17.04 12.34 4.51
CA LEU A 223 -17.84 11.52 5.43
C LEU A 223 -18.49 12.39 6.53
N LYS A 224 -19.78 12.19 6.78
CA LYS A 224 -20.53 13.01 7.76
C LYS A 224 -20.13 12.74 9.21
N SER A 225 -19.69 11.52 9.51
CA SER A 225 -19.36 11.11 10.88
C SER A 225 -17.91 10.71 10.94
N MET A 226 -17.05 11.65 11.36
CA MET A 226 -15.63 11.44 11.61
C MET A 226 -15.27 11.96 13.00
N ASP A 227 -14.19 11.48 13.56
CA ASP A 227 -13.61 12.02 14.80
C ASP A 227 -12.47 12.99 14.46
N LYS A 228 -12.77 14.28 14.49
CA LYS A 228 -11.83 15.37 14.17
C LYS A 228 -11.23 15.33 12.75
N GLY A 229 -11.99 14.83 11.80
CA GLY A 229 -11.56 14.71 10.41
C GLY A 229 -10.93 13.36 10.06
N ASP A 230 -10.89 12.41 11.00
CA ASP A 230 -10.42 11.05 10.76
C ASP A 230 -11.54 10.02 10.88
N ILE A 231 -11.42 8.95 10.13
CA ILE A 231 -12.07 7.66 10.43
C ILE A 231 -11.19 6.93 11.46
N VAL A 232 -11.81 6.37 12.49
CA VAL A 232 -11.07 5.81 13.63
C VAL A 232 -11.39 4.34 13.84
N ILE A 233 -10.35 3.51 13.81
CA ILE A 233 -10.35 2.12 14.31
C ILE A 233 -9.88 2.16 15.75
N ASP A 234 -10.77 1.90 16.73
CA ASP A 234 -10.48 2.10 18.15
C ASP A 234 -10.75 0.83 18.95
N GLY A 235 -9.72 0.28 19.58
CA GLY A 235 -9.81 -0.86 20.50
C GLY A 235 -10.30 -2.16 19.84
N CYS A 236 -10.12 -2.31 18.53
CA CYS A 236 -10.50 -3.51 17.80
C CYS A 236 -9.39 -4.57 17.88
N LYS A 237 -9.78 -5.82 18.18
CA LYS A 237 -8.84 -6.91 18.47
C LYS A 237 -9.04 -8.18 17.62
N ASN A 238 -10.13 -8.26 16.84
CA ASN A 238 -10.54 -9.50 16.18
C ASN A 238 -10.18 -9.56 14.68
N GLY A 239 -9.38 -8.63 14.22
CA GLY A 239 -8.96 -8.52 12.83
C GLY A 239 -9.82 -7.53 12.05
N ILE A 240 -9.17 -6.47 11.55
CA ILE A 240 -9.77 -5.51 10.61
C ILE A 240 -8.83 -5.36 9.43
N THR A 241 -9.37 -5.52 8.23
CA THR A 241 -8.74 -5.06 6.99
C THR A 241 -9.46 -3.83 6.48
N PHE A 242 -8.70 -2.80 6.11
CA PHE A 242 -9.18 -1.59 5.47
C PHE A 242 -8.51 -1.51 4.11
N GLU A 243 -9.25 -1.82 3.05
CA GLU A 243 -8.65 -1.99 1.73
C GLU A 243 -9.35 -1.22 0.61
N GLY A 244 -8.59 -0.89 -0.42
CA GLY A 244 -9.12 -0.34 -1.66
C GLY A 244 -9.36 -1.42 -2.71
N ILE A 245 -10.43 -1.27 -3.49
CA ILE A 245 -10.76 -2.13 -4.61
C ILE A 245 -10.40 -1.43 -5.92
N GLY A 246 -9.59 -2.12 -6.74
CA GLY A 246 -9.12 -1.59 -8.02
C GLY A 246 -8.00 -0.55 -7.86
N GLU A 247 -7.83 0.29 -8.85
CA GLU A 247 -6.71 1.26 -8.91
C GLU A 247 -7.11 2.70 -8.57
N ASP A 248 -8.35 2.96 -8.20
CA ASP A 248 -8.90 4.30 -7.97
C ASP A 248 -9.40 4.54 -6.53
N ALA A 249 -9.36 3.51 -5.67
CA ALA A 249 -9.82 3.61 -4.30
C ALA A 249 -9.01 4.66 -3.53
N THR A 250 -9.65 5.75 -3.12
CA THR A 250 -8.98 6.91 -2.53
C THR A 250 -9.74 7.45 -1.32
N ALA A 251 -9.04 7.62 -0.20
CA ALA A 251 -9.46 8.45 0.92
C ALA A 251 -9.08 9.90 0.60
N ASN A 252 -10.04 10.75 0.31
CA ASN A 252 -9.79 12.11 -0.18
C ASN A 252 -10.34 13.15 0.78
N GLY A 253 -9.45 13.88 1.44
CA GLY A 253 -9.77 14.93 2.39
C GLY A 253 -9.87 14.47 3.85
N TRP A 254 -9.65 13.19 4.15
CA TRP A 254 -9.72 12.63 5.49
C TRP A 254 -8.62 11.60 5.76
N GLY A 255 -8.31 11.40 7.02
CA GLY A 255 -7.31 10.45 7.50
C GLY A 255 -7.91 9.19 8.15
N LEU A 256 -7.08 8.17 8.30
CA LEU A 256 -7.39 6.94 9.03
C LEU A 256 -6.54 6.86 10.30
N ARG A 257 -7.16 6.83 11.45
CA ARG A 257 -6.47 6.70 12.73
C ARG A 257 -6.75 5.37 13.40
N VAL A 258 -5.70 4.63 13.73
CA VAL A 258 -5.76 3.35 14.44
C VAL A 258 -5.23 3.54 15.86
N LYS A 259 -6.01 3.15 16.85
CA LYS A 259 -5.61 3.25 18.27
C LYS A 259 -6.07 2.10 19.12
N GLY A 260 -5.20 1.64 20.01
CA GLY A 260 -5.50 0.57 20.96
C GLY A 260 -5.96 -0.73 20.30
N SER A 261 -5.59 -0.95 19.06
CA SER A 261 -6.08 -2.06 18.23
C SER A 261 -4.97 -3.06 17.93
N SER A 262 -5.35 -4.27 17.51
CA SER A 262 -4.41 -5.30 17.08
C SER A 262 -4.97 -6.11 15.91
N ASN A 263 -4.06 -6.75 15.16
CA ASN A 263 -4.40 -7.48 13.95
C ASN A 263 -5.14 -6.60 12.94
N VAL A 264 -4.48 -5.51 12.52
CA VAL A 264 -5.02 -4.54 11.56
C VAL A 264 -4.16 -4.55 10.30
N GLU A 265 -4.82 -4.68 9.15
CA GLU A 265 -4.23 -4.57 7.82
C GLU A 265 -4.83 -3.38 7.08
N ILE A 266 -3.98 -2.55 6.48
CA ILE A 266 -4.39 -1.40 5.65
C ILE A 266 -3.66 -1.54 4.32
N ARG A 267 -4.41 -1.67 3.21
CA ARG A 267 -3.80 -1.97 1.91
C ARG A 267 -4.52 -1.39 0.70
N ASN A 268 -3.78 -1.28 -0.38
CA ASN A 268 -4.28 -0.94 -1.72
C ASN A 268 -5.13 0.34 -1.77
N LEU A 269 -4.78 1.35 -0.98
CA LEU A 269 -5.49 2.62 -0.87
C LEU A 269 -4.59 3.80 -1.24
N ALA A 270 -5.19 4.84 -1.84
CA ALA A 270 -4.58 6.15 -1.89
C ALA A 270 -5.13 7.06 -0.80
N TYR A 271 -4.25 7.87 -0.24
CA TYR A 271 -4.56 8.94 0.70
C TYR A 271 -4.14 10.27 0.09
N MET A 272 -5.05 11.24 0.10
CA MET A 272 -4.76 12.57 -0.43
C MET A 272 -5.59 13.66 0.23
N ASN A 273 -5.07 14.87 0.24
CA ASN A 273 -5.76 16.07 0.75
C ASN A 273 -6.25 15.95 2.20
N CYS A 274 -5.60 15.14 3.04
CA CYS A 274 -6.03 15.00 4.43
C CYS A 274 -6.02 16.35 5.15
N ASP A 275 -7.18 16.76 5.65
CA ASP A 275 -7.38 18.03 6.40
C ASP A 275 -7.98 17.73 7.78
N SER A 276 -7.41 16.72 8.46
CA SER A 276 -7.81 16.37 9.82
C SER A 276 -7.08 17.23 10.86
N ASN A 277 -7.59 17.26 12.09
CA ASN A 277 -6.94 17.96 13.19
C ASN A 277 -5.61 17.29 13.64
N GLU A 278 -5.46 15.99 13.38
CA GLU A 278 -4.21 15.29 13.61
C GLU A 278 -3.23 15.55 12.45
N GLY A 279 -3.75 15.75 11.22
CA GLY A 279 -2.98 16.10 10.03
C GLY A 279 -2.32 14.91 9.33
N ASP A 280 -2.38 13.69 9.89
CA ASP A 280 -1.79 12.49 9.31
C ASP A 280 -2.77 11.82 8.33
N ASP A 281 -2.28 11.34 7.16
CA ASP A 281 -3.10 10.51 6.26
C ASP A 281 -3.43 9.17 6.94
N VAL A 282 -2.43 8.52 7.55
CA VAL A 282 -2.62 7.35 8.42
C VAL A 282 -1.83 7.54 9.71
N GLY A 283 -2.52 7.53 10.85
CA GLY A 283 -1.92 7.65 12.18
C GLY A 283 -2.12 6.38 13.01
N LEU A 284 -1.04 5.68 13.35
CA LEU A 284 -1.06 4.58 14.32
C LEU A 284 -0.69 5.15 15.69
N GLN A 285 -1.60 5.08 16.67
CA GLN A 285 -1.43 5.75 17.97
C GLN A 285 -1.95 4.91 19.13
N GLN A 286 -1.46 5.18 20.35
CA GLN A 286 -2.04 4.68 21.59
C GLN A 286 -2.11 3.14 21.68
N ASP A 287 -0.94 2.52 21.71
CA ASP A 287 -0.76 1.11 22.08
C ASP A 287 -1.38 0.11 21.09
N ASN A 288 -1.17 0.31 19.78
CA ASN A 288 -1.45 -0.72 18.80
C ASN A 288 -0.36 -1.80 18.82
N ASP A 289 -0.74 -3.00 18.44
CA ASP A 289 0.19 -4.08 18.14
C ASP A 289 -0.27 -4.87 16.91
N HIS A 290 0.67 -5.44 16.17
CA HIS A 290 0.40 -6.21 14.94
C HIS A 290 -0.45 -5.41 13.94
N VAL A 291 0.19 -4.39 13.34
CA VAL A 291 -0.39 -3.58 12.27
C VAL A 291 0.47 -3.69 11.02
N TRP A 292 -0.16 -3.86 9.89
CA TRP A 292 0.48 -3.90 8.58
C TRP A 292 -0.13 -2.87 7.65
N VAL A 293 0.69 -1.94 7.15
CA VAL A 293 0.28 -0.95 6.14
C VAL A 293 1.09 -1.19 4.89
N HIS A 294 0.43 -1.55 3.80
CA HIS A 294 1.15 -1.92 2.59
C HIS A 294 0.40 -1.60 1.29
N ASN A 295 1.16 -1.49 0.22
CA ASN A 295 0.64 -1.21 -1.12
C ASN A 295 -0.32 0.00 -1.15
N CYS A 296 -0.03 1.02 -0.36
CA CYS A 296 -0.76 2.27 -0.32
C CYS A 296 0.00 3.38 -1.04
N ASP A 297 -0.73 4.32 -1.64
CA ASP A 297 -0.20 5.55 -2.20
C ASP A 297 -0.47 6.71 -1.23
N PHE A 298 0.59 7.40 -0.84
CA PHE A 298 0.52 8.61 -0.05
C PHE A 298 1.00 9.78 -0.90
N PHE A 299 0.12 10.74 -1.20
CA PHE A 299 0.47 11.89 -2.01
C PHE A 299 -0.37 13.12 -1.68
N TYR A 300 0.13 14.28 -2.06
CA TYR A 300 -0.62 15.50 -1.89
C TYR A 300 -1.53 15.74 -3.09
N GLY A 301 -2.79 16.01 -2.85
CA GLY A 301 -3.72 16.34 -3.91
C GLY A 301 -3.41 17.67 -4.62
N HIS A 302 -2.63 18.55 -4.01
CA HIS A 302 -2.19 19.83 -4.57
C HIS A 302 -0.66 19.88 -4.65
N ALA A 303 -0.12 19.31 -5.72
CA ALA A 303 1.31 19.29 -5.99
C ALA A 303 1.94 20.69 -5.94
N GLY A 304 3.16 20.77 -5.38
CA GLY A 304 4.00 21.96 -5.41
C GLY A 304 3.72 22.98 -4.32
N SER A 305 3.00 22.63 -3.25
CA SER A 305 2.98 23.47 -2.08
C SER A 305 4.11 23.08 -1.13
N ASP A 306 5.09 23.96 -0.92
CA ASP A 306 6.16 23.78 0.07
C ASP A 306 5.66 23.93 1.53
N ALA A 307 4.36 24.13 1.73
CA ALA A 307 3.79 24.32 3.05
C ALA A 307 3.53 22.96 3.70
N ASP A 308 4.35 22.59 4.65
CA ASP A 308 4.26 21.34 5.43
C ASP A 308 2.83 21.00 5.88
N GLN A 309 2.05 21.99 6.28
CA GLN A 309 0.69 21.80 6.80
C GLN A 309 -0.36 21.57 5.70
N LYS A 310 -0.15 22.07 4.48
CA LYS A 310 -1.05 21.81 3.33
C LYS A 310 -0.79 20.47 2.67
N LYS A 311 0.32 19.86 3.00
CA LYS A 311 0.75 18.56 2.56
C LYS A 311 0.45 17.46 3.61
N GLY A 312 -0.44 17.74 4.59
CA GLY A 312 -0.61 16.90 5.76
C GLY A 312 0.55 17.06 6.77
N ASP A 313 0.39 16.65 8.01
CA ASP A 313 1.47 16.69 9.01
C ASP A 313 2.40 15.47 8.84
N GLY A 314 1.87 14.28 8.65
CA GLY A 314 2.58 13.03 8.37
C GLY A 314 1.80 12.16 7.40
N ALA A 315 2.48 11.51 6.43
CA ALA A 315 1.78 10.60 5.55
C ALA A 315 1.41 9.29 6.28
N LEU A 316 2.33 8.71 7.03
CA LEU A 316 2.11 7.49 7.80
C LEU A 316 2.92 7.53 9.09
N ASP A 317 2.32 8.01 10.16
CA ASP A 317 2.95 8.15 11.47
C ASP A 317 2.64 6.97 12.39
N THR A 318 3.64 6.53 13.14
CA THR A 318 3.52 5.41 14.10
C THR A 318 4.02 5.84 15.47
N LYS A 319 3.08 5.96 16.41
CA LYS A 319 3.32 6.50 17.77
C LYS A 319 2.83 5.47 18.79
N THR A 320 3.63 5.15 19.81
CA THR A 320 3.30 4.18 20.89
C THR A 320 2.71 2.85 20.38
N SER A 321 3.25 2.34 19.28
CA SER A 321 2.77 1.11 18.66
C SER A 321 3.95 0.17 18.40
N THR A 322 3.73 -1.14 18.51
CA THR A 322 4.76 -2.15 18.36
C THR A 322 4.33 -3.28 17.42
N TYR A 323 5.28 -4.09 16.93
CA TYR A 323 5.02 -5.15 15.96
C TYR A 323 4.30 -4.62 14.72
N VAL A 324 4.89 -3.60 14.10
CA VAL A 324 4.34 -2.94 12.93
C VAL A 324 5.22 -3.20 11.70
N THR A 325 4.61 -3.43 10.55
CA THR A 325 5.28 -3.51 9.26
C THR A 325 4.67 -2.50 8.29
N HIS A 326 5.53 -1.73 7.65
CA HIS A 326 5.19 -0.84 6.52
C HIS A 326 5.92 -1.33 5.29
N SER A 327 5.19 -1.77 4.25
CA SER A 327 5.82 -2.37 3.08
C SER A 327 5.14 -2.03 1.77
N TYR A 328 5.94 -1.96 0.72
CA TYR A 328 5.43 -1.70 -0.64
C TYR A 328 4.56 -0.45 -0.76
N ASN A 329 4.69 0.54 0.14
CA ASN A 329 3.99 1.81 0.03
C ASN A 329 4.74 2.76 -0.89
N HIS A 330 4.01 3.63 -1.58
CA HIS A 330 4.56 4.68 -2.41
C HIS A 330 4.27 6.04 -1.78
N PHE A 331 5.33 6.73 -1.34
CA PHE A 331 5.28 8.08 -0.80
C PHE A 331 5.72 9.05 -1.88
N TYR A 332 4.79 9.71 -2.54
CA TYR A 332 5.05 10.62 -3.63
C TYR A 332 4.93 12.09 -3.20
N ASP A 333 6.02 12.85 -3.35
CA ASP A 333 6.10 14.29 -3.04
C ASP A 333 5.62 14.64 -1.62
N THR A 334 5.84 13.73 -0.65
CA THR A 334 5.44 13.97 0.75
C THR A 334 6.45 14.85 1.48
N GLY A 335 5.99 15.80 2.27
CA GLY A 335 6.88 16.68 3.07
C GLY A 335 7.48 15.96 4.29
N LYS A 336 6.64 15.19 4.99
CA LYS A 336 6.96 14.42 6.19
C LYS A 336 6.36 13.02 6.05
N SER A 337 7.13 12.04 5.57
CA SER A 337 6.58 10.72 5.24
C SER A 337 6.20 9.90 6.48
N ASN A 338 7.15 9.63 7.38
CA ASN A 338 6.93 8.73 8.50
C ASN A 338 7.60 9.23 9.78
N LEU A 339 6.81 9.60 10.78
CA LEU A 339 7.30 9.76 12.14
C LEU A 339 7.16 8.43 12.88
N GLN A 340 8.28 7.90 13.38
CA GLN A 340 8.34 6.68 14.16
C GLN A 340 8.72 7.00 15.60
N GLY A 341 7.78 6.86 16.52
CA GLY A 341 7.96 7.14 17.92
C GLY A 341 7.69 8.59 18.34
N MET A 342 7.09 8.76 19.51
CA MET A 342 6.84 10.07 20.13
C MET A 342 8.01 10.49 21.02
N LYS A 343 8.14 11.80 21.25
CA LYS A 343 9.13 12.37 22.18
C LYS A 343 8.99 11.86 23.61
N SER A 344 7.78 11.48 24.01
CA SER A 344 7.48 10.93 25.34
C SER A 344 7.62 9.41 25.44
N GLU A 345 7.90 8.71 24.34
CA GLU A 345 8.08 7.25 24.40
C GLU A 345 9.37 6.89 25.13
N THR A 346 9.25 5.87 25.98
CA THR A 346 10.37 5.30 26.72
C THR A 346 10.59 3.81 26.41
N THR A 347 9.64 3.18 25.72
CA THR A 347 9.68 1.78 25.32
C THR A 347 10.24 1.68 23.89
N SER A 348 11.18 0.75 23.68
CA SER A 348 11.66 0.44 22.34
C SER A 348 10.66 -0.46 21.64
N ASN A 349 9.89 0.11 20.72
CA ASN A 349 8.93 -0.60 19.89
C ASN A 349 9.61 -1.20 18.65
N TYR A 350 9.06 -2.28 18.11
CA TYR A 350 9.62 -3.07 17.02
C TYR A 350 8.89 -2.79 15.72
N ILE A 351 9.60 -2.26 14.74
CA ILE A 351 9.01 -1.78 13.48
C ILE A 351 9.86 -2.23 12.29
N THR A 352 9.21 -2.55 11.18
CA THR A 352 9.84 -2.85 9.90
C THR A 352 9.36 -1.91 8.82
N TYR A 353 10.29 -1.45 7.99
CA TYR A 353 10.04 -0.75 6.72
C TYR A 353 10.74 -1.50 5.61
N HIS A 354 9.99 -2.07 4.64
CA HIS A 354 10.61 -2.75 3.50
C HIS A 354 9.89 -2.51 2.17
N HIS A 355 10.65 -2.48 1.09
CA HIS A 355 10.14 -2.30 -0.27
C HIS A 355 9.25 -1.06 -0.45
N ASN A 356 9.39 -0.02 0.39
CA ASN A 356 8.71 1.24 0.20
C ASN A 356 9.45 2.11 -0.80
N TRP A 357 8.71 2.91 -1.54
CA TRP A 357 9.23 3.91 -2.46
C TRP A 357 9.04 5.31 -1.88
N TYR A 358 10.14 5.96 -1.56
CA TYR A 358 10.17 7.36 -1.17
C TYR A 358 10.52 8.22 -2.39
N ASP A 359 9.50 8.57 -3.18
CA ASP A 359 9.60 9.24 -4.46
C ASP A 359 9.47 10.76 -4.29
N HIS A 360 10.59 11.47 -4.34
CA HIS A 360 10.70 12.92 -4.11
C HIS A 360 10.11 13.40 -2.77
N ALA A 361 10.05 12.51 -1.80
CA ALA A 361 9.68 12.84 -0.42
C ALA A 361 10.76 13.72 0.23
N ASP A 362 10.36 14.72 1.02
CA ASP A 362 11.33 15.66 1.61
C ASP A 362 12.10 15.04 2.77
N SER A 363 11.41 14.48 3.76
CA SER A 363 12.01 14.09 5.03
C SER A 363 11.22 13.00 5.76
N ARG A 364 11.79 12.49 6.86
CA ARG A 364 11.18 11.46 7.71
C ARG A 364 10.90 10.17 6.94
N CYS A 365 11.91 9.59 6.33
CA CYS A 365 11.78 8.38 5.53
C CYS A 365 12.51 7.14 6.13
N PRO A 366 12.23 6.70 7.39
CA PRO A 366 11.51 7.37 8.47
C PRO A 366 12.38 8.25 9.39
N ARG A 367 11.76 9.13 10.22
CA ARG A 367 12.39 9.72 11.39
C ARG A 367 12.03 8.89 12.63
N ILE A 368 13.04 8.43 13.37
CA ILE A 368 12.90 7.40 14.39
C ILE A 368 13.32 7.92 15.77
N ARG A 369 12.46 7.68 16.76
CA ARG A 369 12.72 7.93 18.17
C ARG A 369 12.58 6.64 18.96
N THR A 370 13.52 6.32 19.81
CA THR A 370 13.45 5.23 20.82
C THR A 370 13.32 3.81 20.25
N CYS A 371 12.68 3.64 19.10
CA CYS A 371 12.29 2.34 18.55
C CYS A 371 13.47 1.51 18.01
N THR A 372 13.25 0.20 17.91
CA THR A 372 14.08 -0.77 17.21
C THR A 372 13.49 -0.97 15.81
N VAL A 373 14.20 -0.53 14.76
CA VAL A 373 13.64 -0.45 13.42
C VAL A 373 14.54 -1.13 12.40
N HIS A 374 14.00 -2.10 11.68
CA HIS A 374 14.62 -2.69 10.50
C HIS A 374 14.11 -2.01 9.23
N VAL A 375 15.02 -1.49 8.42
CA VAL A 375 14.75 -0.76 7.18
C VAL A 375 15.50 -1.44 6.06
N TYR A 376 14.83 -2.23 5.22
CA TYR A 376 15.51 -3.00 4.18
C TYR A 376 14.80 -2.97 2.83
N ASN A 377 15.58 -3.06 1.77
CA ASN A 377 15.10 -3.11 0.39
C ASN A 377 14.13 -1.98 -0.01
N ASN A 378 14.23 -0.80 0.62
CA ASN A 378 13.48 0.37 0.19
C ASN A 378 14.21 1.13 -0.90
N TYR A 379 13.47 1.88 -1.69
CA TYR A 379 13.98 2.79 -2.70
C TYR A 379 13.72 4.24 -2.32
N TYR A 380 14.78 5.02 -2.24
CA TYR A 380 14.78 6.44 -1.96
C TYR A 380 15.19 7.19 -3.22
N ASP A 381 14.31 8.04 -3.76
CA ASP A 381 14.55 8.77 -4.99
C ASP A 381 14.31 10.28 -4.82
N GLY A 382 15.37 11.06 -4.90
CA GLY A 382 15.28 12.51 -4.90
C GLY A 382 14.87 13.16 -3.58
N ASN A 383 15.16 12.54 -2.43
CA ASN A 383 14.79 13.09 -1.12
C ASN A 383 15.51 14.41 -0.85
N SER A 384 14.76 15.49 -0.68
CA SER A 384 15.32 16.85 -0.65
C SER A 384 15.99 17.23 0.68
N LYS A 385 15.58 16.60 1.79
CA LYS A 385 16.16 16.86 3.13
C LYS A 385 16.94 15.66 3.64
N TYR A 386 16.28 14.58 4.05
CA TYR A 386 16.96 13.35 4.51
C TYR A 386 16.07 12.11 4.36
N GLY A 387 16.70 10.95 4.24
CA GLY A 387 16.07 9.65 4.28
C GLY A 387 15.79 9.19 5.72
N ILE A 388 16.64 8.32 6.26
CA ILE A 388 16.53 7.81 7.63
C ILE A 388 17.11 8.83 8.62
N GLY A 389 16.39 9.12 9.70
CA GLY A 389 16.88 9.97 10.80
C GLY A 389 16.74 9.27 12.15
N ALA A 390 17.86 8.95 12.81
CA ALA A 390 17.88 8.27 14.11
C ALA A 390 18.08 9.24 15.28
N THR A 391 17.12 9.25 16.21
CA THR A 391 17.14 10.13 17.39
C THR A 391 16.79 9.36 18.67
N MET A 392 17.00 9.96 19.83
CA MET A 392 16.52 9.56 21.16
C MET A 392 16.78 8.07 21.47
N GLY A 393 18.00 7.60 21.19
CA GLY A 393 18.40 6.23 21.53
C GLY A 393 17.76 5.15 20.65
N SER A 394 17.20 5.51 19.50
CA SER A 394 16.70 4.52 18.54
C SER A 394 17.82 3.62 18.02
N SER A 395 17.47 2.38 17.71
CA SER A 395 18.36 1.39 17.09
C SER A 395 17.83 1.02 15.71
N VAL A 396 18.60 1.33 14.68
CA VAL A 396 18.19 1.17 13.28
C VAL A 396 19.15 0.24 12.56
N PHE A 397 18.61 -0.76 11.85
CA PHE A 397 19.37 -1.55 10.88
C PHE A 397 18.90 -1.21 9.48
N SER A 398 19.76 -0.58 8.69
CA SER A 398 19.55 -0.20 7.29
C SER A 398 20.24 -1.22 6.39
N GLU A 399 19.47 -2.07 5.70
CA GLU A 399 19.99 -3.20 4.95
C GLU A 399 19.53 -3.16 3.48
N ASN A 400 20.49 -3.21 2.55
CA ASN A 400 20.26 -3.33 1.10
C ASN A 400 19.21 -2.36 0.53
N ASN A 401 19.18 -1.12 1.02
CA ASN A 401 18.34 -0.06 0.46
C ASN A 401 19.06 0.63 -0.71
N TYR A 402 18.29 1.17 -1.65
CA TYR A 402 18.83 1.96 -2.76
C TYR A 402 18.52 3.44 -2.55
N TYR A 403 19.55 4.29 -2.48
CA TYR A 403 19.44 5.74 -2.35
C TYR A 403 19.95 6.41 -3.61
N ARG A 404 19.08 7.11 -4.34
CA ARG A 404 19.41 7.90 -5.53
C ARG A 404 19.07 9.37 -5.31
N ASN A 405 20.06 10.24 -5.45
CA ASN A 405 19.88 11.69 -5.30
C ASN A 405 19.21 12.10 -3.96
N CYS A 406 19.37 11.27 -2.94
CA CYS A 406 18.94 11.58 -1.58
C CYS A 406 19.97 12.49 -0.94
N LYS A 407 19.56 13.71 -0.52
CA LYS A 407 20.51 14.73 -0.01
C LYS A 407 21.34 14.20 1.15
N PHE A 408 20.69 13.57 2.14
CA PHE A 408 21.32 12.88 3.25
C PHE A 408 20.62 11.52 3.43
N PRO A 409 21.18 10.43 2.92
CA PRO A 409 20.54 9.11 3.00
C PRO A 409 20.18 8.67 4.42
N MET A 410 21.12 8.86 5.34
CA MET A 410 21.02 8.47 6.75
C MET A 410 21.62 9.58 7.60
N LEU A 411 20.97 9.92 8.73
CA LEU A 411 21.46 10.91 9.69
C LEU A 411 21.27 10.41 11.12
N MET A 412 22.27 10.65 11.96
CA MET A 412 22.14 10.56 13.43
C MET A 412 22.06 11.96 14.02
N ALA A 413 21.09 12.20 14.90
CA ALA A 413 20.91 13.52 15.48
C ALA A 413 22.11 13.98 16.30
N GLY A 414 22.45 15.26 16.18
CA GLY A 414 23.46 15.93 16.97
C GLY A 414 24.90 15.67 16.57
N GLN A 415 25.16 15.04 15.42
CA GLN A 415 26.50 14.78 14.94
C GLN A 415 26.58 14.64 13.41
N GLY A 416 27.77 14.43 12.87
CA GLY A 416 28.01 14.20 11.45
C GLY A 416 27.41 15.28 10.55
N SER A 417 26.73 14.85 9.51
CA SER A 417 26.08 15.75 8.55
C SER A 417 24.93 16.55 9.16
N ASP A 418 24.24 16.04 10.19
CA ASP A 418 23.15 16.74 10.87
C ASP A 418 23.62 18.09 11.42
N ILE A 419 24.82 18.16 12.03
CA ILE A 419 25.40 19.40 12.54
C ILE A 419 26.17 20.16 11.47
N LYS A 420 26.95 19.46 10.64
CA LYS A 420 27.84 20.10 9.66
C LYS A 420 27.09 20.94 8.63
N TYR A 421 25.90 20.52 8.23
CA TYR A 421 25.11 21.16 7.18
C TYR A 421 23.82 21.82 7.72
N ALA A 422 23.68 21.93 9.04
CA ALA A 422 22.55 22.60 9.66
C ALA A 422 22.61 24.13 9.44
N GLU A 423 21.44 24.72 9.31
CA GLU A 423 21.28 26.19 9.29
C GLU A 423 21.11 26.77 10.70
N SER A 424 20.90 25.92 11.70
CA SER A 424 20.70 26.27 13.10
C SER A 424 21.47 25.34 14.03
N SER A 425 21.58 25.71 15.31
CA SER A 425 22.22 24.90 16.36
C SER A 425 21.49 23.57 16.63
N ASP A 426 20.24 23.43 16.17
CA ASP A 426 19.40 22.25 16.40
C ASP A 426 19.60 21.14 15.37
N GLY A 427 20.55 21.31 14.43
CA GLY A 427 20.79 20.37 13.36
C GLY A 427 19.78 20.49 12.21
N ILE A 428 19.83 19.50 11.29
CA ILE A 428 18.91 19.46 10.14
C ILE A 428 17.50 19.10 10.58
N PHE A 429 17.36 18.27 11.64
CA PHE A 429 16.06 17.70 11.94
C PHE A 429 15.62 17.70 13.40
N SER A 430 16.37 18.01 14.45
CA SER A 430 15.70 18.13 15.74
C SER A 430 16.43 18.66 16.97
N GLY A 431 17.72 18.71 17.03
CA GLY A 431 18.42 18.97 18.29
C GLY A 431 18.22 17.93 19.41
N GLU A 432 17.58 16.79 19.11
CA GLU A 432 17.42 15.67 20.04
C GLU A 432 18.73 14.89 20.18
N ASN A 433 18.82 14.04 21.24
CA ASN A 433 19.91 13.09 21.34
C ASN A 433 19.91 12.12 20.17
N GLY A 434 21.08 11.58 19.80
CA GLY A 434 21.21 10.63 18.71
C GLY A 434 20.62 9.26 18.99
N GLY A 435 20.50 8.47 17.94
CA GLY A 435 20.30 7.02 17.96
C GLY A 435 21.55 6.32 17.43
N VAL A 436 21.38 5.10 16.91
CA VAL A 436 22.43 4.39 16.18
C VAL A 436 21.86 3.80 14.90
N ILE A 437 22.61 3.95 13.79
CA ILE A 437 22.30 3.32 12.51
C ILE A 437 23.43 2.35 12.17
N LYS A 438 23.11 1.06 12.09
CA LYS A 438 23.93 0.03 11.46
C LYS A 438 23.50 -0.06 10.01
N ALA A 439 24.41 0.09 9.07
CA ALA A 439 24.17 0.00 7.64
C ALA A 439 24.93 -1.20 7.05
N TYR A 440 24.28 -1.94 6.15
CA TYR A 440 24.90 -3.04 5.43
C TYR A 440 24.34 -3.20 4.03
N GLY A 441 25.19 -3.30 3.03
CA GLY A 441 24.80 -3.59 1.65
C GLY A 441 23.96 -2.52 0.95
N ASN A 442 23.87 -1.30 1.49
CA ASN A 442 23.13 -0.21 0.86
C ASN A 442 23.86 0.34 -0.35
N HIS A 443 23.12 0.72 -1.39
CA HIS A 443 23.64 1.46 -2.53
C HIS A 443 23.32 2.95 -2.38
N ILE A 444 24.33 3.82 -2.47
CA ILE A 444 24.17 5.27 -2.33
C ILE A 444 24.78 5.98 -3.55
N GLU A 445 23.97 6.70 -4.31
CA GLU A 445 24.43 7.55 -5.41
C GLU A 445 23.82 8.95 -5.37
N GLY A 446 24.62 9.96 -5.75
CA GLY A 446 24.16 11.35 -5.85
C GLY A 446 23.87 12.04 -4.52
N ALA A 447 24.31 11.50 -3.38
CA ALA A 447 24.15 12.11 -2.07
C ALA A 447 25.03 13.37 -1.91
N LYS A 448 24.54 14.38 -1.19
CA LYS A 448 25.36 15.53 -0.77
C LYS A 448 26.40 15.10 0.27
N ALA A 449 26.02 14.25 1.20
CA ALA A 449 26.90 13.65 2.18
C ALA A 449 26.32 12.33 2.72
N ALA A 450 27.22 11.41 3.04
CA ALA A 450 26.97 10.15 3.71
C ALA A 450 28.28 9.77 4.45
N VAL A 451 28.36 10.12 5.73
CA VAL A 451 29.60 10.01 6.50
C VAL A 451 29.58 8.74 7.33
N THR A 452 30.40 7.76 6.96
CA THR A 452 30.54 6.50 7.71
C THR A 452 31.39 6.70 8.97
N TYR A 453 31.14 5.89 9.99
CA TYR A 453 31.93 5.85 11.20
C TYR A 453 33.42 5.59 10.89
N GLN A 454 34.27 6.38 11.50
CA GLN A 454 35.70 6.16 11.54
C GLN A 454 36.14 6.27 12.99
N LYS A 455 36.98 5.37 13.45
CA LYS A 455 37.55 5.43 14.78
C LYS A 455 38.29 6.77 15.00
N ASP A 456 37.97 7.40 16.10
CA ASP A 456 38.54 8.71 16.51
C ASP A 456 38.13 9.90 15.62
N ALA A 457 37.11 9.77 14.75
CA ALA A 457 36.55 10.86 13.98
C ALA A 457 35.53 11.68 14.77
N ALA A 458 35.39 12.96 14.44
CA ALA A 458 34.52 13.89 15.13
C ALA A 458 33.05 13.81 14.64
N GLY A 459 32.49 12.63 14.54
CA GLY A 459 31.08 12.43 14.19
C GLY A 459 30.90 11.71 12.86
N PHE A 460 29.76 11.08 12.71
CA PHE A 460 29.39 10.24 11.58
C PHE A 460 27.87 10.15 11.45
N ASP A 461 27.38 9.69 10.31
CA ASP A 461 25.96 9.58 10.02
C ASP A 461 25.44 8.15 10.27
N PHE A 462 26.29 7.13 10.04
CA PHE A 462 25.97 5.72 10.25
C PHE A 462 27.24 4.88 10.39
N TYR A 463 27.10 3.67 10.89
CA TYR A 463 28.14 2.65 10.94
C TYR A 463 27.96 1.70 9.75
N GLU A 464 28.92 1.65 8.84
CA GLU A 464 28.93 0.70 7.73
C GLU A 464 29.54 -0.62 8.19
N ALA A 465 28.68 -1.65 8.30
CA ALA A 465 29.12 -2.99 8.68
C ALA A 465 29.70 -3.74 7.49
N SER A 466 30.77 -4.53 7.74
CA SER A 466 31.40 -5.38 6.72
C SER A 466 30.65 -6.69 6.48
N SER A 467 29.79 -7.07 7.41
CA SER A 467 28.87 -8.20 7.32
C SER A 467 27.59 -7.92 8.06
N ARG A 468 26.53 -8.63 7.71
CA ARG A 468 25.22 -8.51 8.39
C ARG A 468 25.31 -8.74 9.89
N ASP A 469 26.11 -9.73 10.30
CA ASP A 469 26.23 -10.17 11.70
C ASP A 469 27.34 -9.45 12.47
N GLU A 470 27.98 -8.44 11.87
CA GLU A 470 29.00 -7.66 12.56
C GLU A 470 28.39 -6.92 13.75
N VAL A 471 28.99 -7.10 14.92
CA VAL A 471 28.66 -6.35 16.13
C VAL A 471 29.30 -4.97 16.05
N ILE A 472 28.47 -3.93 16.14
CA ILE A 472 28.98 -2.56 16.14
C ILE A 472 29.17 -2.04 17.57
N ASP A 473 30.30 -1.42 17.86
CA ASP A 473 30.60 -0.75 19.12
C ASP A 473 30.79 0.75 18.86
N CYS A 474 29.72 1.42 18.61
CA CYS A 474 29.70 2.87 18.45
C CYS A 474 28.50 3.50 19.16
N SER A 475 28.63 4.74 19.53
CA SER A 475 27.53 5.51 20.12
C SER A 475 27.47 6.91 19.53
N ALA A 476 26.28 7.48 19.53
CA ALA A 476 26.11 8.89 19.18
C ALA A 476 26.90 9.78 20.15
N LEU A 477 27.42 10.91 19.66
CA LEU A 477 28.18 11.89 20.45
C LEU A 477 27.31 12.58 21.53
N LYS A 478 26.01 12.64 21.30
CA LYS A 478 25.01 13.16 22.24
C LYS A 478 24.01 12.07 22.63
N GLY A 479 24.32 11.29 23.68
CA GLY A 479 23.36 10.50 24.43
C GLY A 479 22.52 9.53 23.61
N GLY A 480 23.09 8.87 22.62
CA GLY A 480 22.43 7.82 21.87
C GLY A 480 22.63 6.44 22.44
N SER A 481 22.12 5.44 21.77
CA SER A 481 22.40 4.03 22.06
C SER A 481 23.88 3.73 21.84
N LYS A 482 24.41 2.83 22.64
CA LYS A 482 25.81 2.43 22.56
C LYS A 482 26.05 1.31 21.55
N TYR A 483 25.02 0.58 21.18
CA TYR A 483 25.10 -0.57 20.27
C TYR A 483 23.76 -0.73 19.53
N SER A 484 23.77 -1.50 18.48
CA SER A 484 22.56 -1.86 17.75
C SER A 484 21.84 -3.05 18.41
N ASN A 485 20.54 -3.01 18.51
CA ASN A 485 19.72 -4.14 18.96
C ASN A 485 19.75 -5.31 17.97
N PHE A 486 20.31 -5.13 16.80
CA PHE A 486 20.46 -6.14 15.75
C PHE A 486 21.81 -6.85 15.77
N ASP A 487 22.72 -6.47 16.67
CA ASP A 487 24.07 -7.04 16.73
C ASP A 487 24.08 -8.50 17.17
N THR A 488 23.12 -8.90 18.01
CA THR A 488 23.03 -10.24 18.60
C THR A 488 21.89 -11.06 18.04
N ALA A 489 21.02 -10.47 17.24
CA ALA A 489 19.83 -11.09 16.73
C ALA A 489 20.12 -11.64 15.31
N ALA A 490 20.64 -12.85 15.24
CA ALA A 490 20.71 -13.54 13.95
C ALA A 490 19.31 -13.70 13.33
N ASP A 491 18.28 -13.89 14.15
CA ASP A 491 16.93 -14.25 13.71
C ASP A 491 15.85 -13.47 14.49
N PHE A 492 15.70 -12.19 14.22
CA PHE A 492 14.59 -11.43 14.79
C PHE A 492 13.25 -11.73 14.09
N TYR A 493 13.25 -12.12 12.81
CA TYR A 493 12.17 -12.75 12.03
C TYR A 493 12.73 -13.31 10.73
N LYS A 494 11.94 -14.12 10.03
CA LYS A 494 12.32 -14.64 8.71
C LYS A 494 11.98 -13.63 7.63
N TYR A 495 12.91 -13.38 6.74
CA TYR A 495 12.72 -12.53 5.56
C TYR A 495 13.74 -12.92 4.46
N SER A 496 13.48 -12.47 3.25
CA SER A 496 14.41 -12.57 2.14
C SER A 496 14.88 -11.18 1.75
N VAL A 497 16.18 -10.98 1.67
CA VAL A 497 16.76 -9.71 1.26
C VAL A 497 17.25 -9.80 -0.18
N GLN A 498 16.87 -8.81 -1.00
CA GLN A 498 17.35 -8.63 -2.37
C GLN A 498 18.63 -7.79 -2.37
N SER A 499 19.40 -7.79 -3.47
CA SER A 499 20.40 -6.73 -3.67
C SER A 499 19.70 -5.37 -3.73
N ALA A 500 20.41 -4.28 -3.43
CA ALA A 500 19.82 -2.94 -3.46
C ALA A 500 19.27 -2.59 -4.87
N GLU A 501 19.96 -3.03 -5.93
CA GLU A 501 19.56 -2.83 -7.32
C GLU A 501 18.29 -3.60 -7.67
N ASP A 502 18.20 -4.88 -7.30
CA ASP A 502 17.01 -5.70 -7.52
C ASP A 502 15.80 -5.16 -6.71
N ALA A 503 16.06 -4.72 -5.49
CA ALA A 503 15.05 -4.10 -4.64
C ALA A 503 14.45 -2.84 -5.26
N LYS A 504 15.30 -1.95 -5.83
CA LYS A 504 14.83 -0.78 -6.58
C LYS A 504 13.89 -1.17 -7.72
N ASP A 505 14.26 -2.16 -8.53
CA ASP A 505 13.45 -2.60 -9.65
C ASP A 505 12.13 -3.24 -9.19
N THR A 506 12.17 -4.00 -8.09
CA THR A 506 10.98 -4.58 -7.44
C THR A 506 10.06 -3.47 -6.93
N VAL A 507 10.60 -2.49 -6.22
CA VAL A 507 9.83 -1.37 -5.64
C VAL A 507 9.16 -0.54 -6.74
N VAL A 508 9.89 -0.17 -7.79
CA VAL A 508 9.31 0.60 -8.92
C VAL A 508 8.15 -0.14 -9.59
N LYS A 509 8.17 -1.46 -9.56
CA LYS A 509 7.14 -2.29 -10.18
C LYS A 509 5.94 -2.53 -9.29
N TYR A 510 6.13 -2.69 -7.99
CA TYR A 510 5.12 -3.25 -7.10
C TYR A 510 4.74 -2.36 -5.90
N ALA A 511 5.43 -1.26 -5.63
CA ALA A 511 5.02 -0.35 -4.57
C ALA A 511 3.82 0.53 -5.01
N GLY A 512 2.97 0.86 -4.03
CA GLY A 512 1.68 1.49 -4.25
C GLY A 512 0.60 0.48 -4.62
N ARG A 513 -0.57 1.03 -4.92
CA ARG A 513 -1.77 0.27 -5.32
C ARG A 513 -1.81 -0.05 -6.82
#